data_b475affc1dc20dc06e4b0d7f1e099942
#
_entry.id   b475affc1dc20dc06e4b0d7f1e099942
#
_cell.length_a   1.000
_cell.length_b   1.000
_cell.length_c   1.000
_cell.angle_alpha   90.00
_cell.angle_beta   90.00
_cell.angle_gamma   90.00
#
_symmetry.space_group_name_H-M   'P 1'
#
loop_
_entity.id
_entity.type
_entity.pdbx_description
1 polymer ?
#
loop_
_entity_poly.entity_id
_entity_poly.type
_entity_poly.pdbx_seq_one_letter_code
_entity_poly.pdbx_strand_id
1 'polypeptide(L)'
;MGGLIRLFGFRHFFAALLLLTSAFSNDSQCPLTQSKGSDRRTHPDKLSLMQYNVEWAFIDYYKNADCPGNGCTWNTTEQSISHLNYVSTIINKYNPDIVNICEIEGCDELDFLVNSTSSNYHPYLMFGTDTATGQNVGLMTKIDPTSDLMFNTSRASYPIPGSQCGYSVDGDDLDTTGLSKHFVTTFDWGDYKIAYISIHLIAYPTDPSRCAKREAQAVIIQGMIQHYVDSGYEIVVLGDFNDYDGDVLDLNGSVPTSKVLDIIKGKFVVDSSSSSGYTLYNVNEMVDVSERYSNWWDKNNNCVSSSDEFVLIDHILISPLLYEKIHDVRIFHDYDNFCGSMNSDHYPLFVEFYF
;
A
#
# COMPACT_ATOMS: atom_id res chain seq x y z
N MET A 1 -71.99 56.77 -11.13
CA MET A 1 -71.97 55.30 -11.07
C MET A 1 -70.50 54.93 -11.10
N GLY A 2 -69.91 54.63 -9.90
CA GLY A 2 -68.53 54.41 -9.69
C GLY A 2 -68.15 52.96 -9.81
N GLY A 3 -67.11 52.68 -10.52
CA GLY A 3 -66.46 51.37 -10.60
C GLY A 3 -65.11 51.40 -9.93
N LEU A 4 -64.97 50.67 -8.84
CA LEU A 4 -63.75 50.55 -8.00
C LEU A 4 -62.85 49.52 -8.62
N ILE A 5 -61.69 49.96 -9.08
CA ILE A 5 -60.62 49.06 -9.56
C ILE A 5 -59.72 48.63 -8.35
N ARG A 6 -59.73 47.38 -7.97
CA ARG A 6 -58.88 46.82 -6.97
C ARG A 6 -57.54 46.43 -7.66
N LEU A 7 -56.44 47.05 -7.26
CA LEU A 7 -55.08 46.66 -7.57
C LEU A 7 -54.69 45.46 -6.70
N PHE A 8 -54.39 44.33 -7.35
CA PHE A 8 -53.76 43.18 -6.73
C PHE A 8 -52.23 43.36 -6.75
N GLY A 9 -51.67 43.58 -5.57
CA GLY A 9 -50.21 43.62 -5.41
C GLY A 9 -49.63 42.22 -5.49
N PHE A 10 -48.78 41.97 -6.48
CA PHE A 10 -47.94 40.80 -6.57
C PHE A 10 -46.79 40.94 -5.56
N ARG A 11 -46.83 40.19 -4.47
CA ARG A 11 -45.68 39.96 -3.60
C ARG A 11 -44.79 38.94 -4.25
N HIS A 12 -43.61 39.38 -4.71
CA HIS A 12 -42.52 38.51 -5.12
C HIS A 12 -41.94 37.85 -3.88
N PHE A 13 -42.20 36.55 -3.71
CA PHE A 13 -41.44 35.71 -2.82
C PHE A 13 -40.11 35.40 -3.49
N PHE A 14 -39.05 36.08 -3.08
CA PHE A 14 -37.70 35.60 -3.33
C PHE A 14 -37.48 34.40 -2.42
N ALA A 15 -37.62 33.19 -2.96
CA ALA A 15 -37.08 31.98 -2.37
C ALA A 15 -35.57 32.06 -2.49
N ALA A 16 -34.88 32.42 -1.42
CA ALA A 16 -33.47 32.28 -1.30
C ALA A 16 -33.18 30.76 -1.32
N LEU A 17 -32.73 30.26 -2.48
CA LEU A 17 -32.19 28.93 -2.64
C LEU A 17 -30.83 28.93 -1.90
N LEU A 18 -30.82 28.54 -0.63
CA LEU A 18 -29.62 28.17 0.09
C LEU A 18 -29.04 26.96 -0.64
N LEU A 19 -28.11 27.23 -1.54
CA LEU A 19 -27.14 26.24 -1.99
C LEU A 19 -26.32 25.86 -0.75
N LEU A 20 -26.76 24.78 -0.09
CA LEU A 20 -25.90 23.98 0.77
C LEU A 20 -24.82 23.40 -0.17
N THR A 21 -23.77 24.19 -0.41
CA THR A 21 -22.49 23.60 -0.75
C THR A 21 -22.14 22.75 0.45
N SER A 22 -22.39 21.44 0.36
CA SER A 22 -21.67 20.48 1.15
C SER A 22 -20.21 20.73 0.83
N ALA A 23 -19.54 21.50 1.67
CA ALA A 23 -18.10 21.43 1.76
C ALA A 23 -17.85 19.96 2.06
N PHE A 24 -17.42 19.19 1.05
CA PHE A 24 -16.66 18.00 1.30
C PHE A 24 -15.46 18.51 2.07
N SER A 25 -15.48 18.33 3.39
CA SER A 25 -14.30 18.52 4.20
C SER A 25 -13.23 17.63 3.60
N ASN A 26 -12.03 18.16 3.41
CA ASN A 26 -10.84 17.39 3.05
C ASN A 26 -10.40 16.51 4.24
N ASP A 27 -11.30 15.95 5.02
CA ASP A 27 -11.05 15.04 6.13
C ASP A 27 -10.62 13.63 5.64
N SER A 28 -10.31 13.50 4.34
CA SER A 28 -9.93 12.23 3.74
C SER A 28 -8.41 11.97 3.72
N GLN A 29 -7.60 12.84 4.31
CA GLN A 29 -6.14 12.70 4.33
C GLN A 29 -5.60 13.09 5.69
N CYS A 30 -4.65 12.30 6.20
CA CYS A 30 -3.78 12.70 7.29
C CYS A 30 -2.92 13.91 6.86
N PRO A 31 -2.07 14.48 7.72
CA PRO A 31 -1.36 15.71 7.44
C PRO A 31 -0.83 15.81 6.02
N LEU A 32 -1.13 16.91 5.35
CA LEU A 32 -0.62 17.17 4.01
C LEU A 32 0.89 17.43 4.08
N THR A 33 1.60 16.92 3.07
CA THR A 33 3.02 17.20 2.89
C THR A 33 3.23 18.70 2.66
N GLN A 34 4.14 19.31 3.42
CA GLN A 34 4.60 20.68 3.16
C GLN A 34 5.73 20.64 2.15
N SER A 35 5.84 21.66 1.29
CA SER A 35 6.75 21.73 0.15
C SER A 35 8.26 21.72 0.48
N LYS A 36 8.63 21.63 1.75
CA LYS A 36 9.99 21.35 2.23
C LYS A 36 9.85 20.50 3.47
N GLY A 37 10.02 19.19 3.30
CA GLY A 37 9.99 18.23 4.38
C GLY A 37 11.13 18.46 5.38
N SER A 38 10.86 18.21 6.64
CA SER A 38 11.89 18.17 7.67
C SER A 38 12.50 16.78 7.71
N ASP A 39 13.81 16.72 7.95
CA ASP A 39 14.51 15.50 8.27
C ASP A 39 14.79 15.48 9.79
N ARG A 40 14.15 14.54 10.49
CA ARG A 40 14.23 14.37 11.95
C ARG A 40 15.10 13.20 12.36
N ARG A 41 15.79 12.57 11.39
CA ARG A 41 16.73 11.48 11.66
C ARG A 41 17.91 11.96 12.48
N THR A 42 18.46 11.06 13.28
CA THR A 42 19.70 11.31 14.03
C THR A 42 20.97 11.04 13.19
N HIS A 43 20.84 10.23 12.15
CA HIS A 43 21.91 9.79 11.24
C HIS A 43 21.51 10.00 9.78
N PRO A 44 21.70 11.19 9.23
CA PRO A 44 21.26 11.50 7.86
C PRO A 44 22.03 10.74 6.77
N ASP A 45 23.20 10.18 7.07
CA ASP A 45 24.00 9.30 6.22
C ASP A 45 23.44 7.88 6.09
N LYS A 46 22.44 7.55 6.89
CA LYS A 46 21.72 6.28 6.89
C LYS A 46 20.24 6.51 6.63
N LEU A 47 19.61 5.55 5.97
CA LEU A 47 18.16 5.47 5.85
C LEU A 47 17.72 4.04 6.06
N SER A 48 16.75 3.85 6.95
CA SER A 48 16.11 2.56 7.14
C SER A 48 14.63 2.62 6.77
N LEU A 49 14.20 1.64 6.00
CA LEU A 49 12.85 1.50 5.47
C LEU A 49 12.27 0.16 5.91
N MET A 50 11.04 0.17 6.42
CA MET A 50 10.28 -1.02 6.80
C MET A 50 8.99 -1.08 5.97
N GLN A 51 8.75 -2.21 5.32
CA GLN A 51 7.43 -2.60 4.80
C GLN A 51 6.77 -3.52 5.81
N TYR A 52 5.54 -3.18 6.24
CA TYR A 52 4.79 -4.01 7.17
C TYR A 52 3.29 -4.01 6.83
N ASN A 53 2.77 -5.14 6.39
CA ASN A 53 1.34 -5.38 6.44
C ASN A 53 0.98 -5.73 7.88
N VAL A 54 0.13 -4.93 8.50
CA VAL A 54 -0.16 -5.01 9.93
C VAL A 54 -1.44 -5.77 10.26
N GLU A 55 -2.05 -6.40 9.28
CA GLU A 55 -3.27 -7.20 9.42
C GLU A 55 -4.40 -6.44 10.15
N TRP A 56 -5.28 -5.80 9.39
CA TRP A 56 -6.49 -5.15 9.92
C TRP A 56 -6.24 -4.22 11.12
N ALA A 57 -5.33 -3.23 10.97
CA ALA A 57 -5.14 -2.18 11.98
C ALA A 57 -6.35 -1.24 12.00
N PHE A 58 -7.45 -1.70 12.61
CA PHE A 58 -8.75 -1.05 12.67
C PHE A 58 -9.17 -0.91 14.14
N ILE A 59 -9.69 0.27 14.51
CA ILE A 59 -10.27 0.53 15.85
C ILE A 59 -11.79 0.57 15.74
N ASP A 60 -12.31 1.08 14.65
CA ASP A 60 -13.72 1.30 14.37
C ASP A 60 -14.12 0.73 13.01
N TYR A 61 -15.35 1.03 12.58
CA TYR A 61 -15.81 0.73 11.23
C TYR A 61 -15.38 1.82 10.26
N TYR A 62 -14.81 1.43 9.12
CA TYR A 62 -14.59 2.31 8.00
C TYR A 62 -15.40 1.84 6.79
N LYS A 63 -16.31 2.70 6.29
CA LYS A 63 -17.20 2.42 5.14
C LYS A 63 -17.94 1.08 5.31
N ASN A 64 -17.58 0.07 4.53
CA ASN A 64 -18.23 -1.25 4.51
C ASN A 64 -17.42 -2.33 5.27
N ALA A 65 -16.35 -1.94 5.95
CA ALA A 65 -15.58 -2.87 6.77
C ALA A 65 -16.33 -3.25 8.04
N ASP A 66 -16.19 -4.50 8.48
CA ASP A 66 -16.83 -5.05 9.69
C ASP A 66 -15.81 -5.20 10.84
N CYS A 67 -14.83 -4.33 10.92
CA CYS A 67 -13.82 -4.34 11.98
C CYS A 67 -14.09 -3.29 13.06
N PRO A 68 -13.91 -3.62 14.34
CA PRO A 68 -13.77 -4.99 14.84
C PRO A 68 -15.07 -5.79 14.74
N GLY A 69 -14.99 -7.07 14.37
CA GLY A 69 -16.14 -7.95 14.25
C GLY A 69 -16.08 -8.94 13.10
N ASN A 70 -17.23 -9.22 12.48
CA ASN A 70 -17.29 -10.14 11.34
C ASN A 70 -16.49 -9.62 10.13
N GLY A 71 -15.67 -10.47 9.55
CA GLY A 71 -14.81 -10.13 8.40
C GLY A 71 -13.48 -9.51 8.78
N CYS A 72 -13.21 -9.34 10.08
CA CYS A 72 -11.96 -8.84 10.64
C CYS A 72 -11.39 -9.86 11.61
N THR A 73 -10.08 -9.87 11.79
CA THR A 73 -9.39 -10.74 12.76
C THR A 73 -9.76 -10.39 14.20
N TRP A 74 -10.03 -9.12 14.48
CA TRP A 74 -10.35 -8.62 15.83
C TRP A 74 -11.85 -8.54 16.04
N ASN A 75 -12.31 -9.08 17.17
CA ASN A 75 -13.74 -9.14 17.49
C ASN A 75 -14.19 -8.01 18.43
N THR A 76 -13.26 -7.30 19.07
CA THR A 76 -13.55 -6.19 19.98
C THR A 76 -12.53 -5.08 19.83
N THR A 77 -12.93 -3.85 20.19
CA THR A 77 -12.03 -2.68 20.22
C THR A 77 -10.82 -2.89 21.12
N GLU A 78 -10.96 -3.62 22.24
CA GLU A 78 -9.85 -3.93 23.14
C GLU A 78 -8.81 -4.85 22.45
N GLN A 79 -9.26 -5.80 21.63
CA GLN A 79 -8.36 -6.64 20.83
C GLN A 79 -7.65 -5.81 19.76
N SER A 80 -8.38 -4.95 19.06
CA SER A 80 -7.78 -4.02 18.06
C SER A 80 -6.72 -3.13 18.68
N ILE A 81 -7.00 -2.52 19.84
CA ILE A 81 -6.01 -1.70 20.55
C ILE A 81 -4.81 -2.54 21.02
N SER A 82 -5.03 -3.77 21.47
CA SER A 82 -3.96 -4.67 21.87
C SER A 82 -3.07 -5.02 20.67
N HIS A 83 -3.67 -5.24 19.51
CA HIS A 83 -2.97 -5.45 18.25
C HIS A 83 -2.13 -4.23 17.85
N LEU A 84 -2.71 -3.03 17.82
CA LEU A 84 -1.96 -1.79 17.51
C LEU A 84 -0.80 -1.54 18.48
N ASN A 85 -0.98 -1.85 19.77
CA ASN A 85 0.10 -1.78 20.74
C ASN A 85 1.22 -2.78 20.42
N TYR A 86 0.87 -3.99 19.95
CA TYR A 86 1.87 -4.97 19.54
C TYR A 86 2.65 -4.49 18.31
N VAL A 87 1.96 -3.99 17.28
CA VAL A 87 2.58 -3.39 16.09
C VAL A 87 3.53 -2.25 16.49
N SER A 88 3.10 -1.36 17.40
CA SER A 88 3.94 -0.28 17.94
C SER A 88 5.21 -0.81 18.64
N THR A 89 5.11 -1.96 19.32
CA THR A 89 6.27 -2.60 19.97
C THR A 89 7.30 -3.06 18.93
N ILE A 90 6.85 -3.64 17.82
CA ILE A 90 7.72 -4.06 16.71
C ILE A 90 8.39 -2.83 16.07
N ILE A 91 7.62 -1.79 15.75
CA ILE A 91 8.14 -0.55 15.17
C ILE A 91 9.17 0.09 16.13
N ASN A 92 8.89 0.16 17.43
CA ASN A 92 9.82 0.69 18.43
C ASN A 92 11.11 -0.13 18.55
N LYS A 93 11.02 -1.45 18.46
CA LYS A 93 12.17 -2.35 18.56
C LYS A 93 13.19 -2.09 17.46
N TYR A 94 12.73 -1.92 16.22
CA TYR A 94 13.59 -1.74 15.06
C TYR A 94 13.81 -0.28 14.68
N ASN A 95 12.90 0.59 15.07
CA ASN A 95 12.97 2.03 14.96
C ASN A 95 13.39 2.54 13.57
N PRO A 96 12.79 2.04 12.45
CA PRO A 96 13.14 2.45 11.11
C PRO A 96 12.90 3.96 10.90
N ASP A 97 13.47 4.53 9.84
CA ASP A 97 13.23 5.95 9.52
C ASP A 97 11.92 6.15 8.76
N ILE A 98 11.54 5.16 7.96
CA ILE A 98 10.29 5.13 7.20
C ILE A 98 9.61 3.79 7.46
N VAL A 99 8.31 3.81 7.77
CA VAL A 99 7.45 2.63 7.89
C VAL A 99 6.33 2.75 6.86
N ASN A 100 6.31 1.85 5.90
CA ASN A 100 5.18 1.65 5.00
C ASN A 100 4.22 0.64 5.63
N ILE A 101 2.95 1.00 5.75
CA ILE A 101 1.95 0.20 6.45
C ILE A 101 0.85 -0.18 5.48
N CYS A 102 0.56 -1.47 5.36
CA CYS A 102 -0.62 -1.98 4.66
C CYS A 102 -1.70 -2.40 5.67
N GLU A 103 -2.95 -2.38 5.26
CA GLU A 103 -4.13 -2.78 6.04
C GLU A 103 -4.47 -1.88 7.22
N ILE A 104 -4.22 -0.59 7.08
CA ILE A 104 -4.63 0.40 8.08
C ILE A 104 -6.00 1.01 7.72
N GLU A 105 -6.85 1.22 8.71
CA GLU A 105 -8.18 1.80 8.50
C GLU A 105 -8.11 3.27 8.08
N GLY A 106 -7.40 4.08 8.85
CA GLY A 106 -7.38 5.51 8.61
C GLY A 106 -6.34 6.28 9.39
N CYS A 107 -6.61 7.57 9.56
CA CYS A 107 -5.69 8.48 10.22
C CYS A 107 -5.63 8.26 11.73
N ASP A 108 -6.72 7.87 12.36
CA ASP A 108 -6.79 7.69 13.82
C ASP A 108 -5.90 6.52 14.26
N GLU A 109 -5.88 5.42 13.49
CA GLU A 109 -5.00 4.27 13.73
C GLU A 109 -3.53 4.64 13.48
N LEU A 110 -3.27 5.39 12.42
CA LEU A 110 -1.93 5.84 12.09
C LEU A 110 -1.39 6.82 13.15
N ASP A 111 -2.22 7.74 13.62
CA ASP A 111 -1.90 8.65 14.73
C ASP A 111 -1.70 7.87 16.04
N PHE A 112 -2.50 6.82 16.30
CA PHE A 112 -2.29 5.93 17.43
C PHE A 112 -0.91 5.28 17.38
N LEU A 113 -0.50 4.72 16.23
CA LEU A 113 0.82 4.11 16.05
C LEU A 113 1.93 5.14 16.25
N VAL A 114 1.83 6.34 15.67
CA VAL A 114 2.80 7.44 15.86
C VAL A 114 2.93 7.80 17.33
N ASN A 115 1.81 8.00 18.03
CA ASN A 115 1.81 8.39 19.45
C ASN A 115 2.29 7.27 20.38
N SER A 116 2.19 6.01 19.95
CA SER A 116 2.66 4.84 20.71
C SER A 116 4.12 4.50 20.45
N THR A 117 4.78 5.22 19.53
CA THR A 117 6.21 5.07 19.25
C THR A 117 7.03 6.15 19.94
N SER A 118 8.29 5.83 20.25
CA SER A 118 9.21 6.75 20.91
C SER A 118 9.92 7.73 19.96
N SER A 119 9.67 7.63 18.65
CA SER A 119 10.37 8.34 17.59
C SER A 119 9.54 9.50 17.03
N ASN A 120 10.21 10.45 16.38
CA ASN A 120 9.61 11.64 15.79
C ASN A 120 9.01 11.31 14.41
N TYR A 121 8.08 10.38 14.34
CA TYR A 121 7.35 10.10 13.10
C TYR A 121 6.27 11.14 12.84
N HIS A 122 6.03 11.40 11.55
CA HIS A 122 4.82 12.05 11.07
C HIS A 122 4.00 11.06 10.26
N PRO A 123 2.67 11.05 10.42
CA PRO A 123 1.76 10.18 9.69
C PRO A 123 1.36 10.79 8.36
N TYR A 124 1.25 9.97 7.32
CA TYR A 124 0.73 10.34 6.02
C TYR A 124 -0.15 9.21 5.51
N LEU A 125 -1.38 9.50 5.13
CA LEU A 125 -2.31 8.55 4.56
C LEU A 125 -3.21 9.27 3.55
N MET A 126 -3.51 8.59 2.47
CA MET A 126 -4.55 8.97 1.53
C MET A 126 -5.54 7.81 1.43
N PHE A 127 -6.82 8.09 1.67
CA PHE A 127 -7.84 7.06 1.54
C PHE A 127 -7.93 6.56 0.11
N GLY A 128 -7.84 5.24 -0.02
CA GLY A 128 -8.03 4.53 -1.27
C GLY A 128 -9.48 4.43 -1.69
N THR A 129 -9.73 3.64 -2.71
CA THR A 129 -11.08 3.37 -3.24
C THR A 129 -11.57 1.96 -2.92
N ASP A 130 -10.91 1.26 -2.01
CA ASP A 130 -11.36 -0.05 -1.55
C ASP A 130 -12.58 0.09 -0.64
N THR A 131 -13.75 -0.20 -1.20
CA THR A 131 -15.02 -0.17 -0.48
C THR A 131 -15.44 -1.54 0.06
N ALA A 132 -14.68 -2.59 -0.27
CA ALA A 132 -14.99 -3.94 0.19
C ALA A 132 -14.44 -4.20 1.59
N THR A 133 -13.17 -3.82 1.83
CA THR A 133 -12.51 -4.02 3.12
C THR A 133 -12.27 -2.71 3.88
N GLY A 134 -12.23 -1.57 3.19
CA GLY A 134 -11.88 -0.28 3.81
C GLY A 134 -10.39 -0.14 4.16
N GLN A 135 -9.58 -1.15 3.82
CA GLN A 135 -8.14 -1.13 4.07
C GLN A 135 -7.43 -0.09 3.21
N ASN A 136 -6.49 0.60 3.81
CA ASN A 136 -5.64 1.58 3.13
C ASN A 136 -4.16 1.23 3.27
N VAL A 137 -3.32 2.05 2.61
CA VAL A 137 -1.88 2.07 2.82
C VAL A 137 -1.48 3.40 3.45
N GLY A 138 -0.63 3.34 4.47
CA GLY A 138 -0.19 4.49 5.24
C GLY A 138 1.33 4.58 5.33
N LEU A 139 1.81 5.72 5.79
CA LEU A 139 3.22 6.02 5.93
C LEU A 139 3.48 6.71 7.27
N MET A 140 4.39 6.18 8.05
CA MET A 140 5.00 6.86 9.19
C MET A 140 6.46 7.16 8.86
N THR A 141 6.89 8.41 8.95
CA THR A 141 8.24 8.77 8.53
C THR A 141 8.89 9.84 9.40
N LYS A 142 10.21 9.73 9.58
CA LYS A 142 11.07 10.76 10.19
C LYS A 142 11.58 11.77 9.16
N ILE A 143 11.39 11.48 7.86
CA ILE A 143 11.70 12.38 6.75
C ILE A 143 10.38 12.72 6.07
N ASP A 144 10.01 13.99 6.03
CA ASP A 144 8.78 14.39 5.35
C ASP A 144 8.92 14.20 3.84
N PRO A 145 7.89 13.70 3.16
CA PRO A 145 7.85 13.70 1.70
C PRO A 145 8.03 15.10 1.11
N THR A 146 8.52 15.19 -0.11
CA THR A 146 8.71 16.46 -0.84
C THR A 146 7.55 16.83 -1.75
N SER A 147 6.58 15.90 -1.91
CA SER A 147 5.31 16.13 -2.61
C SER A 147 4.14 15.59 -1.79
N ASP A 148 2.94 16.09 -2.09
CA ASP A 148 1.71 15.48 -1.56
C ASP A 148 1.59 14.02 -1.99
N LEU A 149 0.88 13.21 -1.20
CA LEU A 149 0.49 11.88 -1.61
C LEU A 149 -0.50 11.98 -2.78
N MET A 150 -0.24 11.26 -3.84
CA MET A 150 -1.06 11.23 -5.05
C MET A 150 -1.65 9.84 -5.28
N PHE A 151 -2.87 9.82 -5.80
CA PHE A 151 -3.59 8.62 -6.16
C PHE A 151 -3.69 8.50 -7.68
N ASN A 152 -3.37 7.33 -8.25
CA ASN A 152 -3.52 7.08 -9.68
C ASN A 152 -4.90 6.47 -9.96
N THR A 153 -5.69 7.12 -10.82
CA THR A 153 -7.05 6.70 -11.19
C THR A 153 -7.11 5.92 -12.50
N SER A 154 -5.97 5.63 -13.11
CA SER A 154 -5.91 4.86 -14.35
C SER A 154 -6.51 3.47 -14.18
N ARG A 155 -7.04 2.94 -15.28
CA ARG A 155 -7.57 1.59 -15.33
C ARG A 155 -6.89 0.82 -16.46
N ALA A 156 -6.71 -0.48 -16.28
CA ALA A 156 -6.18 -1.38 -17.28
C ALA A 156 -7.15 -2.56 -17.50
N SER A 157 -7.19 -3.06 -18.72
CA SER A 157 -7.99 -4.23 -19.06
C SER A 157 -7.32 -5.53 -18.60
N TYR A 158 -8.14 -6.54 -18.25
CA TYR A 158 -7.66 -7.88 -17.93
C TYR A 158 -8.55 -8.96 -18.60
N PRO A 159 -7.98 -10.12 -18.92
CA PRO A 159 -6.55 -10.48 -18.82
C PRO A 159 -5.69 -9.66 -19.78
N ILE A 160 -4.44 -9.41 -19.40
CA ILE A 160 -3.48 -8.73 -20.28
C ILE A 160 -3.01 -9.67 -21.40
N PRO A 161 -2.53 -9.15 -22.55
CA PRO A 161 -1.88 -9.96 -23.57
C PRO A 161 -0.68 -10.74 -22.98
N GLY A 162 -0.66 -12.04 -23.21
CA GLY A 162 0.40 -12.92 -22.69
C GLY A 162 0.24 -13.32 -21.23
N SER A 163 -0.89 -13.05 -20.59
CA SER A 163 -1.23 -13.54 -19.25
C SER A 163 -1.12 -15.05 -19.15
N GLN A 164 -0.60 -15.54 -18.01
CA GLN A 164 -0.48 -16.95 -17.69
C GLN A 164 -1.41 -17.37 -16.55
N CYS A 165 -2.28 -16.47 -16.07
CA CYS A 165 -3.18 -16.67 -14.94
C CYS A 165 -4.27 -17.75 -15.17
N GLY A 166 -4.45 -18.24 -16.40
CA GLY A 166 -5.50 -19.21 -16.72
C GLY A 166 -6.93 -18.64 -16.68
N TYR A 167 -7.06 -17.30 -16.64
CA TYR A 167 -8.34 -16.59 -16.70
C TYR A 167 -8.67 -16.21 -18.13
N SER A 168 -9.93 -16.40 -18.52
CA SER A 168 -10.47 -15.94 -19.81
C SER A 168 -11.82 -15.28 -19.59
N VAL A 169 -12.15 -14.32 -20.43
CA VAL A 169 -13.48 -13.70 -20.49
C VAL A 169 -14.27 -14.30 -21.67
N ASP A 170 -15.58 -14.41 -21.52
CA ASP A 170 -16.45 -14.83 -22.59
C ASP A 170 -16.75 -13.60 -23.49
N GLY A 171 -16.36 -13.69 -24.77
CA GLY A 171 -16.56 -12.62 -25.77
C GLY A 171 -15.36 -11.67 -25.88
N ASP A 172 -15.58 -10.56 -26.59
CA ASP A 172 -14.55 -9.57 -26.92
C ASP A 172 -14.44 -8.42 -25.87
N ASP A 173 -15.35 -8.37 -24.90
CA ASP A 173 -15.42 -7.31 -23.91
C ASP A 173 -14.53 -7.63 -22.71
N LEU A 174 -13.32 -7.06 -22.68
CA LEU A 174 -12.41 -7.16 -21.53
C LEU A 174 -12.94 -6.33 -20.36
N ASP A 175 -12.90 -6.91 -19.17
CA ASP A 175 -13.10 -6.18 -17.93
C ASP A 175 -11.93 -5.23 -17.65
N THR A 176 -12.14 -4.25 -16.77
CA THR A 176 -11.09 -3.31 -16.37
C THR A 176 -10.95 -3.26 -14.85
N THR A 177 -9.73 -3.04 -14.39
CA THR A 177 -9.41 -2.82 -12.97
C THR A 177 -8.56 -1.57 -12.79
N GLY A 178 -8.52 -1.05 -11.57
CA GLY A 178 -7.62 0.03 -11.12
C GLY A 178 -6.90 -0.38 -9.85
N LEU A 179 -6.05 0.50 -9.34
CA LEU A 179 -5.44 0.38 -8.03
C LEU A 179 -6.39 0.99 -6.99
N SER A 180 -6.75 0.24 -5.97
CA SER A 180 -7.65 0.72 -4.91
C SER A 180 -6.93 1.10 -3.62
N LYS A 181 -5.77 0.52 -3.36
CA LYS A 181 -4.96 0.71 -2.17
C LYS A 181 -3.52 1.03 -2.58
N HIS A 182 -3.22 2.32 -2.75
CA HIS A 182 -1.88 2.79 -3.12
C HIS A 182 -1.77 4.30 -2.94
N PHE A 183 -0.55 4.78 -2.89
CA PHE A 183 -0.20 6.18 -3.14
C PHE A 183 1.18 6.27 -3.78
N VAL A 184 1.46 7.42 -4.38
CA VAL A 184 2.80 7.80 -4.79
C VAL A 184 3.14 9.15 -4.18
N THR A 185 4.38 9.30 -3.72
CA THR A 185 4.95 10.57 -3.24
C THR A 185 6.43 10.61 -3.59
N THR A 186 7.09 11.74 -3.31
CA THR A 186 8.51 11.90 -3.58
C THR A 186 9.28 12.22 -2.31
N PHE A 187 10.56 11.83 -2.29
CA PHE A 187 11.52 12.16 -1.24
C PHE A 187 12.83 12.62 -1.86
N ASP A 188 13.62 13.34 -1.06
CA ASP A 188 15.03 13.57 -1.30
C ASP A 188 15.83 12.76 -0.28
N TRP A 189 16.58 11.74 -0.76
CA TRP A 189 17.47 10.91 0.06
C TRP A 189 18.94 11.20 -0.32
N GLY A 190 19.60 12.03 0.46
CA GLY A 190 20.90 12.56 0.05
C GLY A 190 20.80 13.36 -1.24
N ASP A 191 21.55 12.97 -2.26
CA ASP A 191 21.53 13.59 -3.58
C ASP A 191 20.50 12.98 -4.55
N TYR A 192 19.72 11.98 -4.10
CA TYR A 192 18.77 11.23 -4.93
C TYR A 192 17.36 11.75 -4.78
N LYS A 193 16.69 11.97 -5.90
CA LYS A 193 15.23 12.19 -5.95
C LYS A 193 14.54 10.84 -6.06
N ILE A 194 13.67 10.54 -5.14
CA ILE A 194 13.01 9.24 -5.02
C ILE A 194 11.52 9.38 -5.36
N ALA A 195 11.02 8.56 -6.26
CA ALA A 195 9.60 8.29 -6.37
C ALA A 195 9.27 7.05 -5.52
N TYR A 196 8.46 7.26 -4.50
CA TYR A 196 8.06 6.26 -3.53
C TYR A 196 6.63 5.84 -3.83
N ILE A 197 6.44 4.59 -4.23
CA ILE A 197 5.16 4.02 -4.66
C ILE A 197 4.78 2.93 -3.67
N SER A 198 3.82 3.23 -2.80
CA SER A 198 3.25 2.27 -1.86
C SER A 198 2.04 1.58 -2.46
N ILE A 199 1.96 0.27 -2.33
CA ILE A 199 0.88 -0.54 -2.90
C ILE A 199 0.40 -1.63 -1.94
N HIS A 200 -0.87 -2.01 -2.09
CA HIS A 200 -1.41 -3.26 -1.59
C HIS A 200 -2.32 -3.85 -2.68
N LEU A 201 -1.87 -4.89 -3.36
CA LEU A 201 -2.57 -5.47 -4.49
C LEU A 201 -3.68 -6.44 -4.04
N ILE A 202 -4.55 -6.82 -4.98
CA ILE A 202 -5.66 -7.71 -4.68
C ILE A 202 -5.16 -9.10 -4.22
N ALA A 203 -5.70 -9.58 -3.09
CA ALA A 203 -5.31 -10.85 -2.45
C ALA A 203 -5.62 -12.11 -3.30
N TYR A 204 -5.20 -13.25 -2.81
CA TYR A 204 -5.32 -14.61 -3.35
C TYR A 204 -4.44 -14.81 -4.62
N PRO A 205 -3.14 -15.06 -4.43
CA PRO A 205 -2.15 -15.20 -5.51
C PRO A 205 -2.47 -16.28 -6.52
N THR A 206 -3.16 -17.35 -6.11
CA THR A 206 -3.46 -18.53 -6.95
C THR A 206 -4.86 -18.50 -7.61
N ASP A 207 -5.72 -17.50 -7.31
CA ASP A 207 -7.02 -17.37 -7.98
C ASP A 207 -6.84 -16.79 -9.39
N PRO A 208 -7.30 -17.47 -10.47
CA PRO A 208 -7.06 -17.02 -11.84
C PRO A 208 -7.60 -15.63 -12.17
N SER A 209 -8.79 -15.27 -11.69
CA SER A 209 -9.41 -13.96 -11.94
C SER A 209 -8.65 -12.85 -11.20
N ARG A 210 -8.27 -13.10 -9.95
CA ARG A 210 -7.51 -12.13 -9.15
C ARG A 210 -6.07 -12.01 -9.64
N CYS A 211 -5.46 -13.10 -10.09
CA CYS A 211 -4.17 -13.09 -10.78
C CYS A 211 -4.22 -12.17 -12.01
N ALA A 212 -5.20 -12.32 -12.91
CA ALA A 212 -5.34 -11.48 -14.10
C ALA A 212 -5.56 -9.99 -13.73
N LYS A 213 -6.33 -9.71 -12.67
CA LYS A 213 -6.51 -8.35 -12.15
C LYS A 213 -5.20 -7.76 -11.61
N ARG A 214 -4.39 -8.53 -10.88
CA ARG A 214 -3.09 -8.07 -10.38
C ARG A 214 -2.12 -7.77 -11.53
N GLU A 215 -2.09 -8.56 -12.60
CA GLU A 215 -1.30 -8.26 -13.79
C GLU A 215 -1.70 -6.91 -14.40
N ALA A 216 -3.00 -6.61 -14.51
CA ALA A 216 -3.49 -5.31 -14.98
C ALA A 216 -3.16 -4.17 -14.00
N GLN A 217 -3.20 -4.42 -12.69
CA GLN A 217 -2.72 -3.46 -11.68
C GLN A 217 -1.21 -3.20 -11.84
N ALA A 218 -0.42 -4.24 -12.11
CA ALA A 218 1.01 -4.10 -12.37
C ALA A 218 1.33 -3.26 -13.62
N VAL A 219 0.51 -3.34 -14.67
CA VAL A 219 0.63 -2.48 -15.87
C VAL A 219 0.42 -1.00 -15.51
N ILE A 220 -0.54 -0.69 -14.63
CA ILE A 220 -0.74 0.69 -14.16
C ILE A 220 0.49 1.18 -13.38
N ILE A 221 1.04 0.33 -12.49
CA ILE A 221 2.26 0.63 -11.72
C ILE A 221 3.45 0.84 -12.65
N GLN A 222 3.61 -0.01 -13.68
CA GLN A 222 4.66 0.14 -14.70
C GLN A 222 4.59 1.52 -15.38
N GLY A 223 3.40 1.98 -15.72
CA GLY A 223 3.19 3.32 -16.28
C GLY A 223 3.56 4.45 -15.32
N MET A 224 3.29 4.29 -14.01
CA MET A 224 3.74 5.26 -13.00
C MET A 224 5.26 5.28 -12.88
N ILE A 225 5.89 4.11 -12.81
CA ILE A 225 7.35 3.99 -12.74
C ILE A 225 8.00 4.68 -13.94
N GLN A 226 7.52 4.39 -15.15
CA GLN A 226 8.08 4.99 -16.36
C GLN A 226 8.01 6.51 -16.34
N HIS A 227 6.89 7.09 -15.90
CA HIS A 227 6.74 8.53 -15.76
C HIS A 227 7.79 9.16 -14.84
N TYR A 228 8.10 8.53 -13.71
CA TYR A 228 9.09 9.04 -12.76
C TYR A 228 10.52 8.80 -13.23
N VAL A 229 10.81 7.65 -13.85
CA VAL A 229 12.11 7.37 -14.47
C VAL A 229 12.43 8.41 -15.56
N ASP A 230 11.48 8.71 -16.45
CA ASP A 230 11.61 9.73 -17.50
C ASP A 230 11.82 11.14 -16.91
N SER A 231 11.40 11.34 -15.67
CA SER A 231 11.59 12.60 -14.92
C SER A 231 12.87 12.61 -14.07
N GLY A 232 13.70 11.57 -14.15
CA GLY A 232 15.00 11.49 -13.48
C GLY A 232 14.93 11.13 -11.99
N TYR A 233 13.88 10.41 -11.57
CA TYR A 233 13.76 9.87 -10.22
C TYR A 233 14.30 8.45 -10.13
N GLU A 234 14.92 8.13 -9.01
CA GLU A 234 15.10 6.75 -8.56
C GLU A 234 13.78 6.21 -8.03
N ILE A 235 13.58 4.92 -8.14
CA ILE A 235 12.30 4.28 -7.85
C ILE A 235 12.39 3.40 -6.60
N VAL A 236 11.37 3.50 -5.76
CA VAL A 236 11.06 2.54 -4.70
C VAL A 236 9.58 2.15 -4.84
N VAL A 237 9.32 0.88 -5.12
CA VAL A 237 7.98 0.30 -5.08
C VAL A 237 7.95 -0.72 -3.96
N LEU A 238 7.02 -0.58 -3.01
CA LEU A 238 6.95 -1.48 -1.88
C LEU A 238 5.51 -1.71 -1.42
N GLY A 239 5.31 -2.79 -0.71
CA GLY A 239 4.00 -3.14 -0.18
C GLY A 239 3.76 -4.63 -0.13
N ASP A 240 2.51 -4.98 0.11
CA ASP A 240 1.99 -6.33 -0.10
C ASP A 240 1.54 -6.47 -1.56
N PHE A 241 2.33 -7.20 -2.33
CA PHE A 241 2.06 -7.47 -3.74
C PHE A 241 1.03 -8.58 -3.93
N ASN A 242 0.78 -9.38 -2.87
CA ASN A 242 -0.06 -10.56 -2.95
C ASN A 242 0.34 -11.50 -4.11
N ASP A 243 1.64 -11.53 -4.43
CA ASP A 243 2.18 -12.33 -5.52
C ASP A 243 3.64 -12.72 -5.28
N TYR A 244 4.10 -13.73 -5.97
CA TYR A 244 5.46 -14.30 -5.84
C TYR A 244 6.41 -13.69 -6.88
N ASP A 245 7.70 -13.69 -6.56
CA ASP A 245 8.77 -13.30 -7.50
C ASP A 245 9.46 -14.55 -8.07
N GLY A 246 9.42 -14.71 -9.40
CA GLY A 246 10.06 -15.84 -10.06
C GLY A 246 11.61 -15.84 -10.00
N ASP A 247 12.23 -14.68 -9.72
CA ASP A 247 13.70 -14.59 -9.56
C ASP A 247 14.14 -14.75 -8.11
N VAL A 248 13.26 -14.41 -7.15
CA VAL A 248 13.55 -14.37 -5.71
C VAL A 248 12.53 -15.26 -4.99
N LEU A 249 12.77 -16.58 -5.09
CA LEU A 249 11.88 -17.57 -4.52
C LEU A 249 11.89 -17.50 -2.99
N ASP A 250 10.73 -17.78 -2.39
CA ASP A 250 10.58 -17.94 -0.94
C ASP A 250 11.24 -19.24 -0.42
N LEU A 251 11.16 -19.47 0.89
CA LEU A 251 11.73 -20.66 1.53
C LEU A 251 11.14 -21.99 1.00
N ASN A 252 9.92 -21.97 0.44
CA ASN A 252 9.23 -23.12 -0.11
C ASN A 252 9.43 -23.27 -1.63
N GLY A 253 10.13 -22.33 -2.29
CA GLY A 253 10.34 -22.34 -3.72
C GLY A 253 9.05 -22.05 -4.51
N SER A 254 8.13 -21.25 -3.95
CA SER A 254 6.90 -20.85 -4.61
C SER A 254 7.17 -20.10 -5.91
N VAL A 255 6.54 -20.53 -7.00
CA VAL A 255 6.68 -19.91 -8.31
C VAL A 255 5.40 -19.17 -8.69
N PRO A 256 5.51 -17.95 -9.28
CA PRO A 256 4.34 -17.18 -9.68
C PRO A 256 3.61 -17.88 -10.85
N THR A 257 2.28 -17.75 -10.84
CA THR A 257 1.44 -18.01 -12.02
C THR A 257 1.20 -16.74 -12.83
N SER A 258 1.55 -15.58 -12.27
CA SER A 258 1.39 -14.25 -12.85
C SER A 258 2.70 -13.70 -13.40
N LYS A 259 2.60 -12.56 -14.08
CA LYS A 259 3.74 -11.73 -14.51
C LYS A 259 3.87 -10.43 -13.68
N VAL A 260 3.22 -10.34 -12.52
CA VAL A 260 3.13 -9.09 -11.72
C VAL A 260 4.52 -8.52 -11.45
N LEU A 261 5.41 -9.32 -10.84
CA LEU A 261 6.76 -8.86 -10.49
C LEU A 261 7.61 -8.57 -11.74
N ASP A 262 7.49 -9.37 -12.80
CA ASP A 262 8.19 -9.13 -14.07
C ASP A 262 7.77 -7.82 -14.73
N ILE A 263 6.47 -7.49 -14.70
CA ILE A 263 5.92 -6.23 -15.21
C ILE A 263 6.50 -5.06 -14.41
N ILE A 264 6.39 -5.11 -13.07
CA ILE A 264 6.82 -4.00 -12.20
C ILE A 264 8.34 -3.84 -12.23
N LYS A 265 9.10 -4.93 -12.32
CA LYS A 265 10.57 -4.88 -12.47
C LYS A 265 11.04 -4.41 -13.86
N GLY A 266 10.13 -4.21 -14.81
CA GLY A 266 10.46 -3.77 -16.18
C GLY A 266 10.94 -4.89 -17.11
N LYS A 267 10.86 -6.16 -16.69
CA LYS A 267 11.25 -7.33 -17.49
C LYS A 267 10.22 -7.72 -18.53
N PHE A 268 8.95 -7.47 -18.25
CA PHE A 268 7.85 -7.74 -19.15
C PHE A 268 7.09 -6.45 -19.47
N VAL A 269 6.89 -6.19 -20.76
CA VAL A 269 6.11 -5.06 -21.28
C VAL A 269 4.99 -5.61 -22.12
N VAL A 270 3.76 -5.20 -21.85
CA VAL A 270 2.55 -5.69 -22.52
C VAL A 270 2.56 -5.31 -24.00
N ASP A 271 3.03 -4.12 -24.35
CA ASP A 271 3.25 -3.68 -25.71
C ASP A 271 4.68 -3.95 -26.14
N SER A 272 4.91 -5.03 -26.87
CA SER A 272 6.22 -5.48 -27.31
C SER A 272 6.97 -4.50 -28.23
N SER A 273 6.37 -3.37 -28.59
CA SER A 273 7.00 -2.30 -29.38
C SER A 273 7.92 -1.39 -28.56
N SER A 274 7.86 -1.46 -27.24
CA SER A 274 8.65 -0.65 -26.30
C SER A 274 9.38 -1.53 -25.28
N SER A 275 10.60 -1.12 -24.91
CA SER A 275 11.26 -1.61 -23.69
C SER A 275 10.84 -0.71 -22.53
N SER A 276 10.76 -1.22 -21.30
CA SER A 276 10.45 -0.40 -20.13
C SER A 276 11.46 0.73 -19.90
N GLY A 277 12.68 0.60 -20.45
CA GLY A 277 13.75 1.59 -20.25
C GLY A 277 14.33 1.63 -18.81
N TYR A 278 13.85 0.78 -17.91
CA TYR A 278 14.32 0.66 -16.52
C TYR A 278 14.35 -0.81 -16.07
N THR A 279 15.03 -1.05 -14.97
CA THR A 279 15.02 -2.33 -14.25
C THR A 279 14.98 -2.05 -12.76
N LEU A 280 14.17 -2.83 -12.02
CA LEU A 280 14.14 -2.80 -10.56
C LEU A 280 14.63 -4.14 -10.00
N TYR A 281 15.32 -4.06 -8.86
CA TYR A 281 15.81 -5.21 -8.10
C TYR A 281 14.96 -5.41 -6.85
N ASN A 282 14.71 -6.68 -6.51
CA ASN A 282 13.99 -7.05 -5.29
C ASN A 282 15.00 -7.23 -4.16
N VAL A 283 14.92 -6.40 -3.13
CA VAL A 283 15.85 -6.45 -1.99
C VAL A 283 15.84 -7.80 -1.27
N ASN A 284 14.73 -8.55 -1.35
CA ASN A 284 14.61 -9.86 -0.72
C ASN A 284 15.64 -10.89 -1.23
N GLU A 285 16.29 -10.67 -2.39
CA GLU A 285 17.34 -11.56 -2.86
C GLU A 285 18.55 -11.60 -1.91
N MET A 286 18.73 -10.55 -1.08
CA MET A 286 19.80 -10.47 -0.08
C MET A 286 19.46 -11.21 1.23
N VAL A 287 18.21 -11.60 1.44
CA VAL A 287 17.78 -12.41 2.59
C VAL A 287 18.16 -13.88 2.33
N ASP A 288 18.66 -14.59 3.34
CA ASP A 288 18.91 -16.05 3.23
C ASP A 288 17.60 -16.76 2.85
N VAL A 289 17.68 -17.77 1.99
CA VAL A 289 16.49 -18.48 1.49
C VAL A 289 15.68 -19.09 2.63
N SER A 290 16.32 -19.56 3.70
CA SER A 290 15.65 -20.12 4.88
C SER A 290 14.84 -19.11 5.68
N GLU A 291 15.15 -17.82 5.53
CA GLU A 291 14.48 -16.71 6.20
C GLU A 291 13.61 -15.89 5.23
N ARG A 292 13.45 -16.36 3.99
CA ARG A 292 12.79 -15.63 2.91
C ARG A 292 11.30 -15.91 2.89
N TYR A 293 10.57 -15.37 3.89
CA TYR A 293 9.10 -15.41 3.98
C TYR A 293 8.59 -14.18 4.73
N SER A 294 7.45 -13.65 4.32
CA SER A 294 6.86 -12.45 4.91
C SER A 294 5.41 -12.62 5.35
N ASN A 295 4.80 -13.76 5.09
CA ASN A 295 3.40 -14.00 5.45
C ASN A 295 3.18 -15.46 5.85
N TRP A 296 2.25 -15.64 6.77
CA TRP A 296 1.69 -16.94 7.17
C TRP A 296 0.28 -17.10 6.61
N TRP A 297 0.03 -18.22 5.96
CA TRP A 297 -1.29 -18.61 5.53
C TRP A 297 -1.63 -20.01 6.07
N ASP A 298 -2.57 -20.05 7.05
CA ASP A 298 -3.05 -21.30 7.68
C ASP A 298 -3.83 -22.16 6.66
N LYS A 299 -3.11 -22.83 5.76
CA LYS A 299 -3.71 -23.64 4.68
C LYS A 299 -4.30 -24.95 5.16
N ASN A 300 -3.89 -25.42 6.34
CA ASN A 300 -4.35 -26.68 6.92
C ASN A 300 -5.42 -26.47 8.02
N ASN A 301 -5.76 -25.23 8.35
CA ASN A 301 -6.75 -24.80 9.35
C ASN A 301 -6.49 -25.40 10.75
N ASN A 302 -5.22 -25.51 11.14
CA ASN A 302 -4.85 -25.96 12.47
C ASN A 302 -4.56 -24.84 13.46
N CYS A 303 -4.56 -23.59 12.98
CA CYS A 303 -4.35 -22.38 13.75
C CYS A 303 -2.93 -22.24 14.35
N VAL A 304 -1.95 -22.94 13.82
CA VAL A 304 -0.54 -22.90 14.27
C VAL A 304 0.36 -22.84 13.06
N SER A 305 1.22 -21.80 12.98
CA SER A 305 2.12 -21.62 11.87
C SER A 305 3.14 -22.76 11.73
N SER A 306 3.43 -23.12 10.49
CA SER A 306 4.45 -24.09 10.11
C SER A 306 5.19 -23.64 8.85
N SER A 307 6.41 -24.12 8.66
CA SER A 307 7.27 -23.64 7.56
C SER A 307 6.69 -23.84 6.16
N ASP A 308 5.80 -24.81 5.97
CA ASP A 308 5.15 -25.08 4.68
C ASP A 308 3.93 -24.19 4.41
N GLU A 309 3.60 -23.30 5.34
CA GLU A 309 2.55 -22.29 5.26
C GLU A 309 3.08 -20.87 5.10
N PHE A 310 4.42 -20.69 5.17
CA PHE A 310 5.04 -19.40 4.98
C PHE A 310 5.27 -19.11 3.49
N VAL A 311 5.00 -17.86 3.09
CA VAL A 311 5.18 -17.38 1.73
C VAL A 311 5.82 -15.98 1.72
N LEU A 312 6.43 -15.60 0.60
CA LEU A 312 6.99 -14.26 0.39
C LEU A 312 6.10 -13.50 -0.58
N ILE A 313 5.31 -12.54 -0.07
CA ILE A 313 4.41 -11.69 -0.86
C ILE A 313 4.59 -10.19 -0.59
N ASP A 314 5.35 -9.82 0.45
CA ASP A 314 5.80 -8.45 0.68
C ASP A 314 7.13 -8.22 -0.01
N HIS A 315 7.21 -7.18 -0.83
CA HIS A 315 8.40 -6.85 -1.58
C HIS A 315 8.77 -5.38 -1.48
N ILE A 316 10.08 -5.11 -1.61
CA ILE A 316 10.64 -3.77 -1.84
C ILE A 316 11.46 -3.88 -3.12
N LEU A 317 11.02 -3.19 -4.17
CA LEU A 317 11.66 -3.13 -5.48
C LEU A 317 12.30 -1.76 -5.65
N ILE A 318 13.56 -1.72 -6.02
CA ILE A 318 14.34 -0.47 -6.08
C ILE A 318 15.17 -0.35 -7.35
N SER A 319 15.49 0.88 -7.72
CA SER A 319 16.40 1.22 -8.82
C SER A 319 17.83 0.71 -8.57
N PRO A 320 18.61 0.46 -9.62
CA PRO A 320 19.99 -0.04 -9.51
C PRO A 320 20.89 0.83 -8.62
N LEU A 321 20.78 2.16 -8.72
CA LEU A 321 21.61 3.08 -7.91
C LEU A 321 21.31 2.97 -6.42
N LEU A 322 20.06 2.76 -6.04
CA LEU A 322 19.67 2.52 -4.65
C LEU A 322 20.10 1.13 -4.18
N TYR A 323 20.05 0.15 -5.08
CA TYR A 323 20.47 -1.22 -4.78
C TYR A 323 21.96 -1.28 -4.37
N GLU A 324 22.82 -0.49 -5.02
CA GLU A 324 24.23 -0.35 -4.65
C GLU A 324 24.45 0.30 -3.27
N LYS A 325 23.45 0.95 -2.69
CA LYS A 325 23.51 1.59 -1.38
C LYS A 325 23.01 0.71 -0.24
N ILE A 326 22.47 -0.46 -0.53
CA ILE A 326 21.98 -1.38 0.50
C ILE A 326 23.15 -1.80 1.39
N HIS A 327 22.94 -1.66 2.69
CA HIS A 327 23.84 -2.15 3.73
C HIS A 327 23.34 -3.45 4.35
N ASP A 328 22.02 -3.55 4.60
CA ASP A 328 21.41 -4.69 5.28
C ASP A 328 19.96 -4.89 4.82
N VAL A 329 19.54 -6.15 4.72
CA VAL A 329 18.14 -6.53 4.43
C VAL A 329 17.75 -7.67 5.36
N ARG A 330 16.60 -7.54 6.02
CA ARG A 330 16.07 -8.56 6.94
C ARG A 330 14.56 -8.66 6.85
N ILE A 331 14.04 -9.85 7.11
CA ILE A 331 12.65 -10.06 7.49
C ILE A 331 12.65 -10.44 8.97
N PHE A 332 11.84 -9.78 9.77
CA PHE A 332 11.85 -9.94 11.23
C PHE A 332 10.83 -10.97 11.68
N HIS A 333 11.28 -12.15 12.04
CA HIS A 333 10.48 -13.27 12.52
C HIS A 333 10.44 -13.31 14.06
N ASP A 334 9.94 -12.23 14.68
CA ASP A 334 9.95 -12.06 16.14
C ASP A 334 8.82 -12.76 16.88
N TYR A 335 7.89 -13.38 16.15
CA TYR A 335 6.71 -14.00 16.69
C TYR A 335 6.28 -15.21 15.87
N ASP A 336 5.63 -16.15 16.53
CA ASP A 336 4.90 -17.25 15.91
C ASP A 336 3.44 -16.84 15.68
N ASN A 337 2.86 -17.28 14.60
CA ASN A 337 1.46 -17.04 14.29
C ASN A 337 0.58 -18.21 14.74
N PHE A 338 -0.57 -17.84 15.33
CA PHE A 338 -1.64 -18.77 15.72
C PHE A 338 -2.97 -18.01 15.76
N CYS A 339 -4.10 -18.68 15.61
CA CYS A 339 -5.41 -18.03 15.65
C CYS A 339 -5.62 -17.26 16.96
N GLY A 340 -5.92 -15.96 16.84
CA GLY A 340 -6.13 -15.07 17.99
C GLY A 340 -4.85 -14.49 18.58
N SER A 341 -3.68 -14.68 17.95
CA SER A 341 -2.49 -13.89 18.29
C SER A 341 -2.74 -12.40 17.99
N MET A 342 -2.12 -11.52 18.79
CA MET A 342 -2.29 -10.06 18.63
C MET A 342 -1.23 -9.43 17.73
N ASN A 343 -0.41 -10.22 17.05
CA ASN A 343 0.55 -9.82 16.02
C ASN A 343 -0.14 -9.82 14.63
N SER A 344 0.59 -9.45 13.59
CA SER A 344 0.16 -9.61 12.21
C SER A 344 0.43 -11.03 11.70
N ASP A 345 -0.32 -11.49 10.72
CA ASP A 345 -0.01 -12.67 9.90
C ASP A 345 1.12 -12.41 8.89
N HIS A 346 1.60 -11.17 8.81
CA HIS A 346 2.79 -10.77 8.06
C HIS A 346 3.97 -10.43 8.96
N TYR A 347 5.18 -10.60 8.44
CA TYR A 347 6.44 -10.25 9.08
C TYR A 347 7.07 -9.02 8.41
N PRO A 348 7.58 -8.04 9.21
CA PRO A 348 8.16 -6.82 8.65
C PRO A 348 9.39 -7.09 7.79
N LEU A 349 9.42 -6.56 6.58
CA LEU A 349 10.60 -6.53 5.70
C LEU A 349 11.33 -5.19 5.91
N PHE A 350 12.62 -5.25 6.19
CA PHE A 350 13.47 -4.12 6.52
C PHE A 350 14.66 -4.02 5.56
N VAL A 351 14.99 -2.79 5.17
CA VAL A 351 16.21 -2.50 4.42
C VAL A 351 16.90 -1.25 4.99
N GLU A 352 18.22 -1.29 5.11
CA GLU A 352 19.06 -0.15 5.49
C GLU A 352 19.98 0.24 4.34
N PHE A 353 20.05 1.55 4.08
CA PHE A 353 20.91 2.16 3.06
C PHE A 353 21.96 3.06 3.70
N TYR A 354 23.14 3.17 3.04
CA TYR A 354 24.16 4.19 3.32
C TYR A 354 24.38 5.05 2.08
N PHE A 355 24.25 6.37 2.26
CA PHE A 355 24.41 7.38 1.21
C PHE A 355 25.75 8.11 1.27
#